data_7cdece5f1a0c2d3693725957ff3e4413
#
_entry.id   7cdece5f1a0c2d3693725957ff3e4413
#
_cell.length_a   1.000
_cell.length_b   1.000
_cell.length_c   1.000
_cell.angle_alpha   90.00
_cell.angle_beta   90.00
_cell.angle_gamma   90.00
#
_symmetry.space_group_name_H-M   'P 1'
#
loop_
_entity.id
_entity.type
_entity.pdbx_description
1 polymer ?
#
loop_
_entity_poly.entity_id
_entity_poly.type
_entity_poly.pdbx_seq_one_letter_code
_entity_poly.pdbx_strand_id
1 'polypeptide(L)'
;TKLDDNSWKISNATALDKVTYWVSDSYDIEGEEGVFSPAGTNIKAGENFMLNLHGFVGYFDGMSEKPYQLVIKHPKDLIAGTSLKKLAVASDEEQTYATDQFNVNRYFEVTDHPIMYSTPDTTSFQLQGMKVKLQVYSPNKAYSVEDIAPKMKEMMQAQKAFLGEIDNTDVYAVLLYLSDVNGQDAQGFGALEHHTSTTVVLPESMPLERLNETMKDVVSHEFFHIITPLSVHSNEVHY
;
A
#
# COMPACT_ATOMS: atom_id res chain seq x y z
N THR A 1 6.87 21.49 20.25
CA THR A 1 7.71 22.39 19.42
C THR A 1 8.19 21.60 18.20
N LYS A 2 7.99 22.11 16.98
CA LYS A 2 8.57 21.56 15.76
C LYS A 2 10.09 21.70 15.84
N LEU A 3 10.84 20.65 15.54
CA LEU A 3 12.31 20.64 15.49
C LEU A 3 12.81 20.79 14.05
N ASP A 4 12.23 20.03 13.14
CA ASP A 4 12.46 20.02 11.70
C ASP A 4 11.17 19.67 10.97
N ASP A 5 11.22 19.34 9.66
CA ASP A 5 10.02 19.08 8.87
C ASP A 5 9.31 17.80 9.28
N ASN A 6 10.02 16.85 9.88
CA ASN A 6 9.50 15.52 10.20
C ASN A 6 9.52 15.21 11.70
N SER A 7 10.00 16.15 12.56
CA SER A 7 10.13 15.85 13.98
C SER A 7 9.62 16.96 14.90
N TRP A 8 9.07 16.56 16.04
CA TRP A 8 8.49 17.43 17.06
C TRP A 8 8.94 17.01 18.45
N LYS A 9 9.30 18.00 19.28
CA LYS A 9 9.53 17.79 20.69
C LYS A 9 8.24 18.00 21.49
N ILE A 10 7.82 16.98 22.23
CA ILE A 10 6.68 17.02 23.15
C ILE A 10 7.20 17.35 24.55
N SER A 11 6.70 18.44 25.15
CA SER A 11 6.98 18.78 26.55
C SER A 11 6.02 18.05 27.47
N ASN A 12 6.46 17.70 28.70
CA ASN A 12 5.67 16.96 29.70
C ASN A 12 5.17 15.59 29.19
N ALA A 13 6.00 14.87 28.46
CA ALA A 13 5.65 13.59 27.83
C ALA A 13 5.22 12.50 28.84
N THR A 14 5.57 12.63 30.14
CA THR A 14 5.13 11.74 31.20
C THR A 14 3.61 11.72 31.43
N ALA A 15 2.91 12.77 31.00
CA ALA A 15 1.45 12.90 31.06
C ALA A 15 0.79 12.69 29.68
N LEU A 16 1.57 12.27 28.68
CA LEU A 16 1.06 12.05 27.32
C LEU A 16 0.19 10.79 27.29
N ASP A 17 -1.07 10.94 26.93
CA ASP A 17 -2.02 9.86 26.70
C ASP A 17 -2.32 9.69 25.20
N LYS A 18 -2.44 10.83 24.49
CA LYS A 18 -2.91 10.83 23.11
C LYS A 18 -2.30 11.96 22.30
N VAL A 19 -1.96 11.68 21.05
CA VAL A 19 -1.66 12.68 20.01
C VAL A 19 -2.72 12.58 18.93
N THR A 20 -3.25 13.71 18.47
CA THR A 20 -4.24 13.79 17.40
C THR A 20 -3.76 14.78 16.35
N TYR A 21 -3.84 14.39 15.09
CA TYR A 21 -3.45 15.21 13.95
C TYR A 21 -4.26 14.83 12.71
N TRP A 22 -4.23 15.71 11.73
CA TRP A 22 -4.81 15.48 10.41
C TRP A 22 -3.70 15.16 9.42
N VAL A 23 -4.01 14.29 8.47
CA VAL A 23 -3.14 13.98 7.33
C VAL A 23 -3.84 14.47 6.07
N SER A 24 -3.12 15.22 5.26
CA SER A 24 -3.60 15.74 3.99
C SER A 24 -3.36 14.73 2.85
N ASP A 25 -4.19 14.80 1.83
CA ASP A 25 -3.98 14.13 0.57
C ASP A 25 -2.71 14.67 -0.12
N SER A 26 -1.98 13.80 -0.79
CA SER A 26 -0.80 14.19 -1.55
C SER A 26 -0.95 13.97 -3.06
N TYR A 27 -2.00 13.26 -3.51
CA TYR A 27 -2.26 13.05 -4.93
C TYR A 27 -2.75 14.32 -5.62
N ASP A 28 -3.46 15.16 -4.88
CA ASP A 28 -4.04 16.42 -5.39
C ASP A 28 -3.05 17.61 -5.35
N ILE A 29 -1.79 17.38 -4.94
CA ILE A 29 -0.78 18.44 -4.90
C ILE A 29 -0.24 18.68 -6.31
N GLU A 30 -0.50 19.89 -6.84
CA GLU A 30 0.04 20.33 -8.11
C GLU A 30 1.45 20.94 -7.96
N GLY A 31 2.31 20.73 -8.96
CA GLY A 31 3.58 21.41 -9.11
C GLY A 31 4.81 20.54 -8.86
N GLU A 32 5.99 21.22 -8.86
CA GLU A 32 7.31 20.56 -8.76
C GLU A 32 7.60 19.89 -7.41
N GLU A 33 6.80 20.20 -6.39
CA GLU A 33 6.93 19.64 -5.04
C GLU A 33 6.03 18.42 -4.79
N GLY A 34 5.40 17.89 -5.85
CA GLY A 34 4.53 16.72 -5.77
C GLY A 34 5.27 15.49 -5.27
N VAL A 35 4.63 14.71 -4.41
CA VAL A 35 5.15 13.42 -3.95
C VAL A 35 5.06 12.41 -5.10
N PHE A 36 6.06 11.54 -5.25
CA PHE A 36 5.98 10.39 -6.15
C PHE A 36 4.75 9.53 -5.77
N SER A 37 3.77 9.43 -6.66
CA SER A 37 2.44 8.94 -6.31
C SER A 37 2.42 7.53 -5.70
N PRO A 38 3.24 6.56 -6.12
CA PRO A 38 3.29 5.25 -5.44
C PRO A 38 3.68 5.33 -3.97
N ALA A 39 4.41 6.37 -3.54
CA ALA A 39 4.76 6.65 -2.15
C ALA A 39 3.76 7.61 -1.46
N GLY A 40 2.85 8.18 -2.23
CA GLY A 40 1.90 9.20 -1.76
C GLY A 40 0.68 8.63 -1.06
N THR A 41 -0.19 9.55 -0.68
CA THR A 41 -1.48 9.25 -0.04
C THR A 41 -2.63 9.77 -0.89
N ASN A 42 -3.72 8.99 -0.97
CA ASN A 42 -4.97 9.44 -1.56
C ASN A 42 -6.09 9.39 -0.53
N ILE A 43 -6.91 10.42 -0.46
CA ILE A 43 -8.08 10.51 0.45
C ILE A 43 -9.29 10.96 -0.36
N LYS A 44 -9.79 10.08 -1.23
CA LYS A 44 -10.95 10.34 -2.06
C LYS A 44 -12.22 9.79 -1.38
N ALA A 45 -12.95 10.68 -0.73
CA ALA A 45 -14.07 10.32 0.14
C ALA A 45 -15.13 9.47 -0.59
N GLY A 46 -15.43 8.28 -0.06
CA GLY A 46 -16.41 7.35 -0.60
C GLY A 46 -15.93 6.51 -1.79
N GLU A 47 -14.69 6.70 -2.26
CA GLU A 47 -14.18 6.02 -3.45
C GLU A 47 -12.89 5.24 -3.17
N ASN A 48 -11.85 5.94 -2.71
CA ASN A 48 -10.53 5.35 -2.50
C ASN A 48 -9.75 6.03 -1.37
N PHE A 49 -9.01 5.24 -0.63
CA PHE A 49 -7.96 5.72 0.28
C PHE A 49 -6.69 4.91 0.02
N MET A 50 -5.63 5.56 -0.45
CA MET A 50 -4.29 4.96 -0.53
C MET A 50 -3.50 5.41 0.69
N LEU A 51 -3.25 4.47 1.59
CA LEU A 51 -2.60 4.74 2.86
C LEU A 51 -1.17 4.20 2.83
N ASN A 52 -0.22 5.03 2.40
CA ASN A 52 1.19 4.81 2.67
C ASN A 52 1.45 5.25 4.12
N LEU A 53 1.54 4.28 5.04
CA LEU A 53 1.43 4.54 6.47
C LEU A 53 2.56 5.38 7.07
N HIS A 54 3.68 5.53 6.39
CA HIS A 54 4.72 6.48 6.79
C HIS A 54 4.22 7.95 6.80
N GLY A 55 3.22 8.27 5.99
CA GLY A 55 2.55 9.57 6.01
C GLY A 55 1.51 9.74 7.13
N PHE A 56 1.10 8.65 7.78
CA PHE A 56 0.02 8.65 8.77
C PHE A 56 0.49 8.36 10.19
N VAL A 57 1.51 7.54 10.37
CA VAL A 57 1.93 7.02 11.67
C VAL A 57 3.39 7.35 11.90
N GLY A 58 3.66 8.03 13.00
CA GLY A 58 5.02 8.28 13.48
C GLY A 58 5.44 7.34 14.60
N TYR A 59 6.65 7.53 15.11
CA TYR A 59 7.15 6.83 16.28
C TYR A 59 7.80 7.82 17.25
N PHE A 60 7.92 7.42 18.51
CA PHE A 60 8.70 8.16 19.49
C PHE A 60 10.15 7.69 19.44
N ASP A 61 11.08 8.64 19.51
CA ASP A 61 12.52 8.34 19.52
C ASP A 61 12.86 7.25 20.53
N GLY A 62 13.63 6.26 20.10
CA GLY A 62 13.95 5.05 20.87
C GLY A 62 12.82 4.02 21.01
N MET A 63 11.68 4.20 20.31
CA MET A 63 10.52 3.29 20.38
C MET A 63 10.14 2.66 19.04
N SER A 64 10.97 2.75 18.00
CA SER A 64 10.69 2.16 16.68
C SER A 64 10.51 0.64 16.71
N GLU A 65 11.14 -0.04 17.66
CA GLU A 65 11.05 -1.50 17.85
C GLU A 65 9.87 -1.93 18.75
N LYS A 66 8.95 -1.03 19.09
CA LYS A 66 7.75 -1.38 19.85
C LYS A 66 6.64 -1.88 18.93
N PRO A 67 5.78 -2.81 19.41
CA PRO A 67 4.63 -3.26 18.62
C PRO A 67 3.58 -2.16 18.45
N TYR A 68 2.91 -2.19 17.30
CA TYR A 68 1.80 -1.29 16.96
C TYR A 68 0.52 -2.09 16.76
N GLN A 69 -0.57 -1.51 17.18
CA GLN A 69 -1.92 -1.92 16.82
C GLN A 69 -2.52 -0.83 15.93
N LEU A 70 -2.78 -1.18 14.68
CA LEU A 70 -3.45 -0.28 13.74
C LEU A 70 -4.94 -0.55 13.79
N VAL A 71 -5.73 0.47 14.06
CA VAL A 71 -7.20 0.42 14.07
C VAL A 71 -7.70 1.45 13.09
N ILE A 72 -8.28 1.01 11.98
CA ILE A 72 -8.71 1.86 10.89
C ILE A 72 -10.22 1.79 10.76
N LYS A 73 -10.88 2.94 10.95
CA LYS A 73 -12.31 3.09 10.72
C LYS A 73 -12.52 3.67 9.32
N HIS A 74 -13.28 2.96 8.49
CA HIS A 74 -13.48 3.30 7.08
C HIS A 74 -14.95 3.09 6.66
N PRO A 75 -15.42 3.65 5.52
CA PRO A 75 -16.72 3.31 4.96
C PRO A 75 -16.86 1.80 4.73
N LYS A 76 -17.98 1.21 5.13
CA LYS A 76 -18.17 -0.26 5.08
C LYS A 76 -18.16 -0.85 3.67
N ASP A 77 -18.47 -0.02 2.67
CA ASP A 77 -18.53 -0.44 1.27
C ASP A 77 -17.15 -0.50 0.60
N LEU A 78 -16.11 -0.04 1.31
CA LEU A 78 -14.72 -0.15 0.88
C LEU A 78 -14.03 -1.32 1.59
N ILE A 79 -13.18 -2.03 0.86
CA ILE A 79 -12.39 -3.13 1.42
C ILE A 79 -10.89 -2.82 1.36
N ALA A 80 -10.16 -3.36 2.34
CA ALA A 80 -8.71 -3.22 2.41
C ALA A 80 -7.98 -4.19 1.49
N GLY A 81 -7.17 -3.68 0.56
CA GLY A 81 -6.08 -4.41 -0.09
C GLY A 81 -4.79 -4.17 0.66
N THR A 82 -4.17 -5.22 1.12
CA THR A 82 -2.88 -5.18 1.85
C THR A 82 -2.35 -6.61 2.02
N SER A 83 -1.05 -6.74 2.24
CA SER A 83 -0.45 -7.99 2.67
C SER A 83 -0.64 -8.27 4.17
N LEU A 84 -0.97 -7.25 4.98
CA LEU A 84 -1.24 -7.42 6.40
C LEU A 84 -2.36 -8.43 6.67
N LYS A 85 -2.20 -9.16 7.77
CA LYS A 85 -3.25 -10.04 8.27
C LYS A 85 -4.27 -9.23 9.07
N LYS A 86 -5.47 -9.12 8.52
CA LYS A 86 -6.60 -8.52 9.22
C LYS A 86 -7.04 -9.40 10.38
N LEU A 87 -7.21 -8.80 11.55
CA LEU A 87 -7.80 -9.46 12.72
C LEU A 87 -9.33 -9.44 12.60
N ALA A 88 -9.98 -10.46 13.19
CA ALA A 88 -11.43 -10.48 13.26
C ALA A 88 -11.89 -9.40 14.24
N VAL A 89 -12.65 -8.44 13.75
CA VAL A 89 -13.33 -7.42 14.57
C VAL A 89 -14.82 -7.64 14.41
N ALA A 90 -15.57 -7.57 15.52
CA ALA A 90 -17.03 -7.64 15.47
C ALA A 90 -17.55 -6.44 14.65
N SER A 91 -18.26 -6.70 13.56
CA SER A 91 -18.95 -5.68 12.78
C SER A 91 -20.39 -5.57 13.27
N ASP A 92 -20.87 -4.36 13.44
CA ASP A 92 -22.28 -4.07 13.61
C ASP A 92 -22.86 -3.84 12.20
N GLU A 93 -23.77 -4.71 11.76
CA GLU A 93 -24.31 -4.69 10.39
C GLU A 93 -25.11 -3.41 10.09
N GLU A 94 -25.58 -2.70 11.11
CA GLU A 94 -26.36 -1.45 10.96
C GLU A 94 -25.48 -0.20 10.78
N GLN A 95 -24.14 -0.30 10.91
CA GLN A 95 -23.26 0.85 10.84
C GLN A 95 -22.86 1.22 9.40
N THR A 96 -22.71 2.53 9.17
CA THR A 96 -22.18 3.10 7.92
C THR A 96 -20.67 2.85 7.76
N TYR A 97 -19.98 2.59 8.86
CA TYR A 97 -18.53 2.39 8.93
C TYR A 97 -18.17 1.00 9.42
N ALA A 98 -17.10 0.46 8.88
CA ALA A 98 -16.43 -0.74 9.39
C ALA A 98 -15.12 -0.37 10.09
N THR A 99 -14.60 -1.31 10.86
CA THR A 99 -13.30 -1.15 11.54
C THR A 99 -12.42 -2.34 11.21
N ASP A 100 -11.23 -2.06 10.70
CA ASP A 100 -10.19 -3.04 10.48
C ASP A 100 -9.10 -2.90 11.54
N GLN A 101 -8.58 -4.03 11.99
CA GLN A 101 -7.52 -4.08 12.97
C GLN A 101 -6.37 -4.95 12.48
N PHE A 102 -5.15 -4.43 12.63
CA PHE A 102 -3.90 -5.11 12.29
C PHE A 102 -2.91 -4.96 13.44
N ASN A 103 -2.09 -5.99 13.67
CA ASN A 103 -0.97 -5.91 14.61
C ASN A 103 0.32 -6.09 13.83
N VAL A 104 1.31 -5.26 14.14
CA VAL A 104 2.67 -5.32 13.61
C VAL A 104 3.68 -5.21 14.76
N ASN A 105 4.88 -5.76 14.58
CA ASN A 105 5.82 -5.92 15.69
C ASN A 105 6.69 -4.69 15.92
N ARG A 106 6.86 -3.83 14.90
CA ARG A 106 7.73 -2.65 14.95
C ARG A 106 7.33 -1.62 13.90
N TYR A 107 7.85 -0.41 14.04
CA TYR A 107 7.51 0.72 13.14
C TYR A 107 7.83 0.45 11.68
N PHE A 108 8.94 -0.21 11.38
CA PHE A 108 9.28 -0.62 10.03
C PHE A 108 8.13 -1.40 9.36
N GLU A 109 7.52 -2.35 10.06
CA GLU A 109 6.38 -3.11 9.53
C GLU A 109 5.12 -2.25 9.33
N VAL A 110 4.99 -1.12 10.06
CA VAL A 110 3.91 -0.14 9.79
C VAL A 110 4.13 0.52 8.44
N THR A 111 5.33 1.01 8.18
CA THR A 111 5.64 1.78 6.98
C THR A 111 5.75 0.91 5.73
N ASP A 112 6.14 -0.35 5.89
CA ASP A 112 6.34 -1.31 4.80
C ASP A 112 5.05 -2.02 4.32
N HIS A 113 3.90 -1.69 4.89
CA HIS A 113 2.63 -2.31 4.52
C HIS A 113 1.58 -1.25 4.14
N PRO A 114 1.59 -0.77 2.89
CA PRO A 114 0.53 0.11 2.40
C PRO A 114 -0.82 -0.59 2.44
N ILE A 115 -1.87 0.21 2.58
CA ILE A 115 -3.26 -0.27 2.57
C ILE A 115 -4.04 0.57 1.57
N MET A 116 -4.66 -0.07 0.58
CA MET A 116 -5.60 0.59 -0.31
C MET A 116 -7.03 0.20 0.05
N TYR A 117 -7.86 1.17 0.40
CA TYR A 117 -9.30 0.98 0.53
C TYR A 117 -10.00 1.42 -0.74
N SER A 118 -10.77 0.53 -1.35
CA SER A 118 -11.60 0.83 -2.51
C SER A 118 -12.85 -0.04 -2.54
N THR A 119 -13.79 0.26 -3.45
CA THR A 119 -14.86 -0.68 -3.78
C THR A 119 -14.26 -2.01 -4.21
N PRO A 120 -14.92 -3.15 -3.87
CA PRO A 120 -14.36 -4.47 -4.15
C PRO A 120 -14.09 -4.70 -5.64
N ASP A 121 -12.83 -4.75 -6.00
CA ASP A 121 -12.33 -5.25 -7.28
C ASP A 121 -11.00 -5.96 -6.97
N THR A 122 -11.10 -7.24 -6.58
CA THR A 122 -9.98 -8.00 -6.04
C THR A 122 -9.98 -9.42 -6.52
N THR A 123 -8.79 -9.98 -6.68
CA THR A 123 -8.60 -11.40 -6.90
C THR A 123 -7.39 -11.93 -6.14
N SER A 124 -7.27 -13.24 -6.05
CA SER A 124 -6.06 -13.86 -5.49
C SER A 124 -5.79 -15.21 -6.14
N PHE A 125 -4.52 -15.59 -6.19
CA PHE A 125 -4.08 -16.87 -6.68
C PHE A 125 -2.92 -17.42 -5.84
N GLN A 126 -2.71 -18.73 -5.90
CA GLN A 126 -1.58 -19.39 -5.26
C GLN A 126 -0.37 -19.44 -6.20
N LEU A 127 0.80 -19.20 -5.63
CA LEU A 127 2.08 -19.17 -6.32
C LEU A 127 3.11 -19.93 -5.48
N GLN A 128 3.19 -21.27 -5.62
CA GLN A 128 4.15 -22.14 -4.92
C GLN A 128 4.26 -21.87 -3.40
N GLY A 129 3.13 -21.91 -2.70
CA GLY A 129 3.08 -21.66 -1.25
C GLY A 129 2.71 -20.23 -0.86
N MET A 130 3.04 -19.24 -1.68
CA MET A 130 2.68 -17.85 -1.49
C MET A 130 1.28 -17.55 -2.05
N LYS A 131 0.49 -16.78 -1.33
CA LYS A 131 -0.77 -16.22 -1.82
C LYS A 131 -0.53 -14.83 -2.39
N VAL A 132 -0.74 -14.65 -3.68
CA VAL A 132 -0.74 -13.33 -4.31
C VAL A 132 -2.14 -12.74 -4.28
N LYS A 133 -2.27 -11.49 -3.85
CA LYS A 133 -3.50 -10.71 -3.89
C LYS A 133 -3.33 -9.58 -4.89
N LEU A 134 -4.34 -9.31 -5.70
CA LEU A 134 -4.42 -8.12 -6.55
C LEU A 134 -5.67 -7.35 -6.19
N GLN A 135 -5.53 -6.05 -6.01
CA GLN A 135 -6.64 -5.10 -5.94
C GLN A 135 -6.44 -4.01 -6.98
N VAL A 136 -7.49 -3.70 -7.71
CA VAL A 136 -7.52 -2.65 -8.73
C VAL A 136 -8.50 -1.57 -8.31
N TYR A 137 -8.07 -0.32 -8.40
CA TYR A 137 -8.94 0.84 -8.38
C TYR A 137 -8.89 1.52 -9.74
N SER A 138 -10.06 1.64 -10.37
CA SER A 138 -10.27 2.25 -11.68
C SER A 138 -11.44 3.22 -11.54
N PRO A 139 -11.20 4.55 -11.45
CA PRO A 139 -12.23 5.54 -11.12
C PRO A 139 -13.38 5.55 -12.14
N ASN A 140 -13.07 5.36 -13.41
CA ASN A 140 -14.07 5.30 -14.48
C ASN A 140 -14.49 3.86 -14.83
N LYS A 141 -14.01 2.85 -14.06
CA LYS A 141 -14.26 1.42 -14.31
C LYS A 141 -13.84 0.96 -15.71
N ALA A 142 -12.76 1.56 -16.22
CA ALA A 142 -12.22 1.19 -17.53
C ALA A 142 -11.58 -0.20 -17.50
N TYR A 143 -11.02 -0.60 -16.37
CA TYR A 143 -10.34 -1.88 -16.18
C TYR A 143 -10.69 -2.50 -14.82
N SER A 144 -10.58 -3.82 -14.77
CA SER A 144 -10.86 -4.66 -13.60
C SER A 144 -9.73 -5.65 -13.33
N VAL A 145 -9.83 -6.40 -12.24
CA VAL A 145 -8.88 -7.49 -11.93
C VAL A 145 -8.87 -8.59 -12.99
N GLU A 146 -9.99 -8.82 -13.68
CA GLU A 146 -10.12 -9.82 -14.77
C GLU A 146 -9.26 -9.43 -15.98
N ASP A 147 -9.06 -8.14 -16.22
CA ASP A 147 -8.24 -7.63 -17.32
C ASP A 147 -6.75 -7.75 -17.03
N ILE A 148 -6.34 -7.66 -15.77
CA ILE A 148 -4.93 -7.55 -15.32
C ILE A 148 -4.39 -8.89 -14.81
N ALA A 149 -5.16 -9.61 -13.99
CA ALA A 149 -4.68 -10.79 -13.25
C ALA A 149 -4.12 -11.91 -14.14
N PRO A 150 -4.67 -12.23 -15.33
CA PRO A 150 -4.17 -13.35 -16.12
C PRO A 150 -2.70 -13.17 -16.54
N LYS A 151 -2.34 -12.00 -17.06
CA LYS A 151 -0.96 -11.68 -17.52
C LYS A 151 0.00 -11.56 -16.35
N MET A 152 -0.43 -10.93 -15.27
CA MET A 152 0.37 -10.82 -14.04
C MET A 152 0.66 -12.20 -13.46
N LYS A 153 -0.34 -13.09 -13.37
CA LYS A 153 -0.17 -14.46 -12.87
C LYS A 153 0.82 -15.26 -13.72
N GLU A 154 0.72 -15.20 -15.04
CA GLU A 154 1.63 -15.86 -15.97
C GLU A 154 3.09 -15.42 -15.73
N MET A 155 3.31 -14.12 -15.63
CA MET A 155 4.62 -13.53 -15.37
C MET A 155 5.17 -13.98 -14.01
N MET A 156 4.40 -13.84 -12.93
CA MET A 156 4.84 -14.22 -11.58
C MET A 156 5.11 -15.73 -11.45
N GLN A 157 4.37 -16.58 -12.17
CA GLN A 157 4.65 -18.01 -12.24
C GLN A 157 6.01 -18.30 -12.88
N ALA A 158 6.35 -17.61 -13.96
CA ALA A 158 7.66 -17.73 -14.60
C ALA A 158 8.79 -17.25 -13.69
N GLN A 159 8.61 -16.12 -13.02
CA GLN A 159 9.59 -15.61 -12.03
C GLN A 159 9.78 -16.60 -10.89
N LYS A 160 8.69 -17.09 -10.30
CA LYS A 160 8.79 -18.02 -9.18
C LYS A 160 9.42 -19.36 -9.59
N ALA A 161 9.17 -19.81 -10.81
CA ALA A 161 9.86 -20.98 -11.37
C ALA A 161 11.37 -20.76 -11.50
N PHE A 162 11.81 -19.53 -11.83
CA PHE A 162 13.22 -19.16 -11.87
C PHE A 162 13.82 -19.07 -10.47
N LEU A 163 13.11 -18.44 -9.52
CA LEU A 163 13.59 -18.22 -8.15
C LEU A 163 13.55 -19.49 -7.28
N GLY A 164 12.73 -20.49 -7.65
CA GLY A 164 12.58 -21.70 -6.87
C GLY A 164 11.87 -21.47 -5.53
N GLU A 165 12.41 -22.07 -4.46
CA GLU A 165 11.82 -22.03 -3.11
C GLU A 165 12.15 -20.75 -2.33
N ILE A 166 12.79 -19.77 -2.97
CA ILE A 166 13.11 -18.49 -2.31
C ILE A 166 11.81 -17.70 -2.16
N ASP A 167 11.24 -17.69 -0.98
CA ASP A 167 10.13 -16.86 -0.58
C ASP A 167 10.28 -16.45 0.89
N ASN A 168 10.06 -15.16 1.14
CA ASN A 168 10.19 -14.55 2.46
C ASN A 168 8.82 -14.19 3.05
N THR A 169 7.74 -14.52 2.34
CA THR A 169 6.39 -14.18 2.77
C THR A 169 5.35 -15.19 2.28
N ASP A 170 4.36 -15.44 3.13
CA ASP A 170 3.19 -16.26 2.78
C ASP A 170 2.18 -15.48 1.90
N VAL A 171 2.29 -14.14 1.87
CA VAL A 171 1.35 -13.27 1.15
C VAL A 171 2.12 -12.15 0.45
N TYR A 172 1.81 -11.94 -0.83
CA TYR A 172 2.25 -10.76 -1.59
C TYR A 172 1.05 -10.00 -2.12
N ALA A 173 1.00 -8.68 -1.92
CA ALA A 173 -0.10 -7.85 -2.39
C ALA A 173 0.35 -6.88 -3.49
N VAL A 174 -0.42 -6.82 -4.57
CA VAL A 174 -0.27 -5.82 -5.63
C VAL A 174 -1.47 -4.88 -5.56
N LEU A 175 -1.20 -3.59 -5.32
CA LEU A 175 -2.19 -2.54 -5.21
C LEU A 175 -2.08 -1.64 -6.44
N LEU A 176 -2.99 -1.79 -7.39
CA LEU A 176 -3.01 -1.00 -8.62
C LEU A 176 -4.03 0.13 -8.49
N TYR A 177 -3.53 1.36 -8.52
CA TYR A 177 -4.31 2.58 -8.62
C TYR A 177 -4.22 3.12 -10.03
N LEU A 178 -5.35 3.18 -10.73
CA LEU A 178 -5.45 3.82 -12.03
C LEU A 178 -5.91 5.26 -11.86
N SER A 179 -5.09 6.20 -12.30
CA SER A 179 -5.34 7.63 -12.15
C SER A 179 -6.16 8.18 -13.31
N ASP A 180 -7.17 8.99 -12.99
CA ASP A 180 -7.84 9.82 -14.00
C ASP A 180 -7.00 11.06 -14.33
N VAL A 181 -6.20 10.97 -15.39
CA VAL A 181 -5.32 12.05 -15.83
C VAL A 181 -6.06 13.32 -16.30
N ASN A 182 -7.37 13.25 -16.46
CA ASN A 182 -8.20 14.40 -16.84
C ASN A 182 -8.76 15.14 -15.60
N GLY A 183 -8.64 14.55 -14.42
CA GLY A 183 -9.05 15.12 -13.15
C GLY A 183 -7.87 15.66 -12.33
N GLN A 184 -8.17 16.21 -11.16
CA GLN A 184 -7.17 16.41 -10.10
C GLN A 184 -6.94 15.05 -9.43
N ASP A 185 -5.85 14.39 -9.81
CA ASP A 185 -5.53 13.04 -9.37
C ASP A 185 -4.01 12.81 -9.50
N ALA A 186 -3.54 11.65 -9.06
CA ALA A 186 -2.13 11.27 -9.12
C ALA A 186 -1.48 11.50 -10.48
N GLN A 187 -0.34 12.18 -10.51
CA GLN A 187 0.40 12.52 -11.72
C GLN A 187 1.78 11.84 -11.82
N GLY A 188 2.31 11.34 -10.70
CA GLY A 188 3.58 10.62 -10.67
C GLY A 188 3.37 9.12 -10.88
N PHE A 189 3.65 8.60 -12.07
CA PHE A 189 3.41 7.20 -12.43
C PHE A 189 4.62 6.32 -12.15
N GLY A 190 4.38 5.07 -11.74
CA GLY A 190 5.41 4.09 -11.45
C GLY A 190 4.95 3.07 -10.42
N ALA A 191 5.91 2.47 -9.74
CA ALA A 191 5.67 1.56 -8.62
C ALA A 191 6.62 1.83 -7.47
N LEU A 192 6.28 1.30 -6.31
CA LEU A 192 7.12 1.33 -5.12
C LEU A 192 7.13 -0.04 -4.47
N GLU A 193 8.35 -0.54 -4.25
CA GLU A 193 8.60 -1.80 -3.58
C GLU A 193 8.30 -1.75 -2.09
N HIS A 194 7.87 -2.89 -1.58
CA HIS A 194 7.76 -3.22 -0.16
C HIS A 194 8.11 -4.70 0.03
N HIS A 195 8.46 -5.13 1.24
CA HIS A 195 8.84 -6.53 1.50
C HIS A 195 7.79 -7.55 1.04
N THR A 196 6.53 -7.22 1.16
CA THR A 196 5.42 -8.15 0.93
C THR A 196 4.34 -7.58 0.03
N SER A 197 4.62 -6.44 -0.61
CA SER A 197 3.65 -5.80 -1.50
C SER A 197 4.33 -4.83 -2.47
N THR A 198 3.57 -4.36 -3.44
CA THR A 198 3.91 -3.19 -4.25
C THR A 198 2.69 -2.30 -4.47
N THR A 199 2.92 -1.00 -4.46
CA THR A 199 1.95 -0.01 -4.91
C THR A 199 2.28 0.42 -6.33
N VAL A 200 1.31 0.38 -7.22
CA VAL A 200 1.47 0.76 -8.63
C VAL A 200 0.46 1.85 -8.94
N VAL A 201 0.93 2.96 -9.52
CA VAL A 201 0.09 4.06 -9.99
C VAL A 201 0.35 4.26 -11.48
N LEU A 202 -0.69 4.10 -12.31
CA LEU A 202 -0.62 4.25 -13.76
C LEU A 202 -1.82 5.04 -14.29
N PRO A 203 -1.74 5.67 -15.48
CA PRO A 203 -2.88 6.36 -16.05
C PRO A 203 -3.97 5.38 -16.51
N GLU A 204 -5.23 5.63 -16.12
CA GLU A 204 -6.38 4.82 -16.56
C GLU A 204 -6.61 4.91 -18.08
N SER A 205 -6.17 6.01 -18.71
CA SER A 205 -6.28 6.21 -20.17
C SER A 205 -5.33 5.34 -20.99
N MET A 206 -4.43 4.59 -20.36
CA MET A 206 -3.49 3.69 -21.04
C MET A 206 -4.26 2.54 -21.72
N PRO A 207 -4.02 2.22 -23.01
CA PRO A 207 -4.66 1.05 -23.64
C PRO A 207 -4.35 -0.25 -22.90
N LEU A 208 -5.32 -1.18 -22.80
CA LEU A 208 -5.20 -2.42 -22.05
C LEU A 208 -3.94 -3.24 -22.35
N GLU A 209 -3.58 -3.38 -23.62
CA GLU A 209 -2.36 -4.09 -24.03
C GLU A 209 -1.12 -3.44 -23.42
N ARG A 210 -1.02 -2.12 -23.51
CA ARG A 210 0.09 -1.35 -22.94
C ARG A 210 0.08 -1.41 -21.40
N LEU A 211 -1.10 -1.33 -20.80
CA LEU A 211 -1.26 -1.46 -19.35
C LEU A 211 -0.75 -2.83 -18.87
N ASN A 212 -1.13 -3.91 -19.53
CA ASN A 212 -0.68 -5.27 -19.18
C ASN A 212 0.84 -5.45 -19.39
N GLU A 213 1.42 -4.88 -20.45
CA GLU A 213 2.88 -4.88 -20.64
C GLU A 213 3.59 -4.11 -19.53
N THR A 214 3.12 -2.90 -19.22
CA THR A 214 3.69 -2.07 -18.15
C THR A 214 3.55 -2.76 -16.80
N MET A 215 2.38 -3.33 -16.49
CA MET A 215 2.16 -4.10 -15.25
C MET A 215 3.11 -5.30 -15.16
N LYS A 216 3.31 -6.02 -16.27
CA LYS A 216 4.25 -7.13 -16.31
C LYS A 216 5.68 -6.66 -15.97
N ASP A 217 6.16 -5.61 -16.61
CA ASP A 217 7.52 -5.11 -16.44
C ASP A 217 7.73 -4.56 -15.02
N VAL A 218 6.81 -3.72 -14.56
CA VAL A 218 6.88 -3.09 -13.24
C VAL A 218 6.73 -4.13 -12.13
N VAL A 219 5.68 -4.94 -12.13
CA VAL A 219 5.47 -5.93 -11.06
C VAL A 219 6.56 -6.99 -11.06
N SER A 220 7.14 -7.34 -12.22
CA SER A 220 8.28 -8.26 -12.23
C SER A 220 9.51 -7.67 -11.57
N HIS A 221 9.75 -6.37 -11.73
CA HIS A 221 10.82 -5.65 -11.05
C HIS A 221 10.56 -5.62 -9.53
N GLU A 222 9.39 -5.14 -9.12
CA GLU A 222 9.03 -4.99 -7.70
C GLU A 222 8.98 -6.35 -6.97
N PHE A 223 8.51 -7.40 -7.63
CA PHE A 223 8.48 -8.73 -7.02
C PHE A 223 9.90 -9.29 -6.76
N PHE A 224 10.90 -8.89 -7.52
CA PHE A 224 12.28 -9.28 -7.24
C PHE A 224 12.81 -8.70 -5.93
N HIS A 225 12.24 -7.62 -5.45
CA HIS A 225 12.63 -7.00 -4.16
C HIS A 225 12.31 -7.88 -2.94
N ILE A 226 11.50 -8.92 -3.05
CA ILE A 226 11.37 -9.93 -1.98
C ILE A 226 12.73 -10.58 -1.64
N ILE A 227 13.72 -10.47 -2.52
CA ILE A 227 15.07 -11.00 -2.32
C ILE A 227 16.06 -9.85 -2.08
N THR A 228 16.13 -8.87 -2.99
CA THR A 228 17.15 -7.83 -2.98
C THR A 228 16.57 -6.47 -3.45
N PRO A 229 16.90 -5.34 -2.78
CA PRO A 229 17.77 -5.26 -1.59
C PRO A 229 17.06 -5.58 -0.26
N LEU A 230 15.73 -5.77 -0.24
CA LEU A 230 14.94 -5.80 0.98
C LEU A 230 15.31 -6.94 1.93
N SER A 231 15.67 -8.11 1.41
CA SER A 231 16.11 -9.25 2.22
C SER A 231 17.62 -9.47 2.24
N VAL A 232 18.34 -8.86 1.29
CA VAL A 232 19.81 -8.90 1.21
C VAL A 232 20.32 -7.47 1.08
N HIS A 233 20.60 -6.85 2.19
CA HIS A 233 21.03 -5.46 2.31
C HIS A 233 21.99 -5.27 3.45
N SER A 234 22.70 -4.14 3.51
CA SER A 234 23.47 -3.73 4.67
C SER A 234 22.55 -3.18 5.77
N ASN A 235 23.05 -3.17 7.02
CA ASN A 235 22.26 -2.64 8.15
C ASN A 235 21.90 -1.16 8.02
N GLU A 236 22.62 -0.41 7.19
CA GLU A 236 22.39 1.02 6.95
C GLU A 236 21.20 1.29 6.01
N VAL A 237 20.70 0.29 5.31
CA VAL A 237 19.59 0.42 4.34
C VAL A 237 18.22 0.26 5.01
N HIS A 238 18.18 0.02 6.30
CA HIS A 238 16.94 -0.22 7.04
C HIS A 238 16.26 1.07 7.51
N TYR A 239 16.15 2.12 6.78
CA TYR A 239 15.30 3.28 7.20
C TYR A 239 15.35 4.38 6.14
#